data_e424d78d0db06e842960e49f368c6de6
#
_entry.id   e424d78d0db06e842960e49f368c6de6
#
_cell.length_a   1.000
_cell.length_b   1.000
_cell.length_c   1.000
_cell.angle_alpha   90.00
_cell.angle_beta   90.00
_cell.angle_gamma   90.00
#
_symmetry.space_group_name_H-M   'P 1'
#
loop_
_entity.id
_entity.type
_entity.pdbx_description
1 polymer ?
#
loop_
_entity_poly.entity_id
_entity_poly.type
_entity_poly.pdbx_seq_one_letter_code
_entity_poly.pdbx_strand_id
1 'polypeptide(L)'
;MRKLLFFAAALIAAPVYAQSGNNLEIIHHPNYDKSVFMPFSPAIKIKSGKILWLAGGTALPVYHDHPHKREQVLQYLNNDLEAQVRRTMDGVMETLKAAGASPKDVVHVFIFRTRPRMGDIGRSSAVVNSYFAPHNHKPTTTNMAVLELGEPEQLVEIQVVAVVDN
;
A
#
# COMPACT_ATOMS: atom_id res chain seq x y z
N MET A 1 20.34 39.45 -44.01
CA MET A 1 19.09 38.82 -43.51
C MET A 1 19.46 37.84 -42.37
N ARG A 2 19.24 38.27 -41.10
CA ARG A 2 19.54 37.45 -39.90
C ARG A 2 18.27 36.64 -39.56
N LYS A 3 18.36 35.29 -39.61
CA LYS A 3 17.29 34.40 -39.16
C LYS A 3 17.35 34.29 -37.66
N LEU A 4 16.31 34.82 -36.98
CA LEU A 4 16.07 34.54 -35.55
C LEU A 4 15.53 33.11 -35.43
N LEU A 5 16.25 32.26 -34.71
CA LEU A 5 15.74 30.96 -34.23
C LEU A 5 15.05 31.20 -32.89
N PHE A 6 13.75 30.99 -32.85
CA PHE A 6 13.00 30.90 -31.59
C PHE A 6 13.15 29.48 -31.01
N PHE A 7 13.83 29.39 -29.89
CA PHE A 7 13.79 28.18 -29.07
C PHE A 7 12.53 28.22 -28.20
N ALA A 8 11.55 27.39 -28.49
CA ALA A 8 10.43 27.15 -27.59
C ALA A 8 10.91 26.23 -26.44
N ALA A 9 11.07 26.79 -25.27
CA ALA A 9 11.30 25.99 -24.07
C ALA A 9 9.98 25.34 -23.65
N ALA A 10 9.88 24.02 -23.83
CA ALA A 10 8.79 23.25 -23.27
C ALA A 10 8.94 23.21 -21.73
N LEU A 11 8.08 23.93 -21.02
CA LEU A 11 7.93 23.76 -19.58
C LEU A 11 7.35 22.37 -19.32
N ILE A 12 8.20 21.45 -18.89
CA ILE A 12 7.76 20.16 -18.32
C ILE A 12 7.21 20.53 -16.92
N ALA A 13 5.90 20.60 -16.80
CA ALA A 13 5.24 20.72 -15.51
C ALA A 13 5.56 19.46 -14.69
N ALA A 14 6.40 19.58 -13.67
CA ALA A 14 6.58 18.54 -12.69
C ALA A 14 5.23 18.24 -12.03
N PRO A 15 4.87 16.96 -11.79
CA PRO A 15 3.65 16.65 -11.06
C PRO A 15 3.71 17.32 -9.68
N VAL A 16 2.79 18.22 -9.42
CA VAL A 16 2.58 18.78 -8.09
C VAL A 16 1.99 17.66 -7.25
N TYR A 17 2.83 17.00 -6.46
CA TYR A 17 2.33 16.11 -5.40
C TYR A 17 1.60 17.00 -4.39
N ALA A 18 0.27 16.98 -4.42
CA ALA A 18 -0.54 17.62 -3.41
C ALA A 18 -0.14 17.05 -2.04
N GLN A 19 0.22 17.91 -1.11
CA GLN A 19 0.44 17.50 0.28
C GLN A 19 -0.91 17.09 0.84
N SER A 20 -1.08 15.78 1.10
CA SER A 20 -2.23 15.25 1.85
C SER A 20 -2.13 15.74 3.30
N GLY A 21 -2.52 16.98 3.53
CA GLY A 21 -2.26 17.62 4.81
C GLY A 21 -3.44 17.59 5.79
N ASN A 22 -4.69 17.60 5.31
CA ASN A 22 -5.83 17.89 6.19
C ASN A 22 -7.10 17.07 5.96
N ASN A 23 -7.07 16.10 5.04
CA ASN A 23 -8.28 15.34 4.69
C ASN A 23 -8.61 14.21 5.65
N LEU A 24 -7.63 13.79 6.45
CA LEU A 24 -7.75 12.70 7.39
C LEU A 24 -7.62 13.21 8.82
N GLU A 25 -8.38 12.63 9.73
CA GLU A 25 -8.32 12.88 11.17
C GLU A 25 -8.22 11.54 11.90
N ILE A 26 -7.15 11.35 12.67
CA ILE A 26 -7.00 10.16 13.52
C ILE A 26 -7.89 10.35 14.75
N ILE A 27 -8.78 9.40 14.98
CA ILE A 27 -9.65 9.35 16.12
C ILE A 27 -9.05 8.38 17.14
N HIS A 28 -8.80 8.86 18.34
CA HIS A 28 -8.31 8.05 19.45
C HIS A 28 -9.46 7.55 20.32
N HIS A 29 -9.28 6.35 20.87
CA HIS A 29 -10.22 5.80 21.85
C HIS A 29 -10.15 6.63 23.14
N PRO A 30 -11.27 6.75 23.94
CA PRO A 30 -11.25 7.49 25.20
C PRO A 30 -10.17 7.05 26.21
N ASN A 31 -9.79 5.78 26.17
CA ASN A 31 -8.73 5.20 27.01
C ASN A 31 -7.35 5.23 26.34
N TYR A 32 -7.13 6.18 25.41
CA TYR A 32 -5.84 6.27 24.70
C TYR A 32 -4.70 6.63 25.65
N ASP A 33 -3.72 5.74 25.69
CA ASP A 33 -2.48 5.94 26.44
C ASP A 33 -1.31 6.07 25.44
N LYS A 34 -0.67 7.23 25.43
CA LYS A 34 0.46 7.54 24.55
C LYS A 34 1.70 6.69 24.82
N SER A 35 1.82 6.12 26.02
CA SER A 35 2.95 5.25 26.39
C SER A 35 2.84 3.87 25.75
N VAL A 36 1.63 3.46 25.34
CA VAL A 36 1.40 2.18 24.66
C VAL A 36 1.59 2.34 23.17
N PHE A 37 2.57 1.61 22.63
CA PHE A 37 2.78 1.57 21.18
C PHE A 37 1.65 0.80 20.50
N MET A 38 0.90 1.50 19.64
CA MET A 38 -0.09 0.90 18.76
C MET A 38 0.41 0.97 17.31
N PRO A 39 0.49 -0.17 16.60
CA PRO A 39 0.98 -0.20 15.21
C PRO A 39 -0.05 0.26 14.17
N PHE A 40 -1.27 0.62 14.60
CA PHE A 40 -2.37 1.09 13.75
C PHE A 40 -3.14 2.20 14.45
N SER A 41 -3.91 2.97 13.68
CA SER A 41 -4.87 3.94 14.22
C SER A 41 -6.19 3.23 14.57
N PRO A 42 -6.82 3.56 15.71
CA PRO A 42 -8.12 2.99 16.08
C PRO A 42 -9.22 3.32 15.06
N ALA A 43 -9.23 4.57 14.57
CA ALA A 43 -10.10 4.99 13.50
C ALA A 43 -9.49 6.18 12.75
N ILE A 44 -9.87 6.32 11.48
CA ILE A 44 -9.56 7.48 10.65
C ILE A 44 -10.88 8.03 10.11
N LYS A 45 -11.14 9.32 10.36
CA LYS A 45 -12.27 10.05 9.80
C LYS A 45 -11.82 10.77 8.54
N ILE A 46 -12.49 10.50 7.43
CA ILE A 46 -12.30 11.19 6.16
C ILE A 46 -13.11 12.49 6.22
N LYS A 47 -12.46 13.64 6.07
CA LYS A 47 -13.10 14.97 6.08
C LYS A 47 -13.44 15.45 4.67
N SER A 48 -12.61 15.11 3.68
CA SER A 48 -12.78 15.46 2.27
C SER A 48 -11.93 14.56 1.39
N GLY A 49 -12.07 14.68 0.07
CA GLY A 49 -11.31 13.93 -0.92
C GLY A 49 -12.11 12.79 -1.58
N LYS A 50 -11.47 12.10 -2.50
CA LYS A 50 -12.02 10.95 -3.24
C LYS A 50 -11.42 9.67 -2.73
N ILE A 51 -12.25 8.64 -2.56
CA ILE A 51 -11.78 7.31 -2.16
C ILE A 51 -11.11 6.64 -3.35
N LEU A 52 -9.90 6.15 -3.14
CA LEU A 52 -9.12 5.33 -4.05
C LEU A 52 -9.07 3.90 -3.52
N TRP A 53 -9.69 2.97 -4.25
CA TRP A 53 -9.63 1.55 -3.97
C TRP A 53 -8.56 0.89 -4.84
N LEU A 54 -7.57 0.27 -4.22
CA LEU A 54 -6.63 -0.57 -4.94
C LEU A 54 -7.18 -2.00 -5.02
N ALA A 55 -6.83 -2.70 -6.07
CA ALA A 55 -7.03 -4.15 -6.12
C ALA A 55 -6.18 -4.84 -5.04
N GLY A 56 -6.53 -6.08 -4.71
CA GLY A 56 -5.65 -6.93 -3.91
C GLY A 56 -4.31 -7.13 -4.63
N GLY A 57 -3.23 -6.75 -3.96
CA GLY A 57 -1.86 -6.95 -4.45
C GLY A 57 -1.30 -8.27 -3.93
N THR A 58 -0.51 -8.95 -4.75
CA THR A 58 0.22 -10.17 -4.41
C THR A 58 1.71 -9.97 -4.63
N ALA A 59 2.52 -10.98 -4.34
CA ALA A 59 3.94 -10.93 -4.66
C ALA A 59 4.25 -11.14 -6.15
N LEU A 60 3.25 -11.44 -6.98
CA LEU A 60 3.40 -11.44 -8.43
C LEU A 60 3.51 -10.00 -8.95
N PRO A 61 4.20 -9.76 -10.08
CA PRO A 61 4.18 -8.46 -10.75
C PRO A 61 2.73 -8.03 -11.03
N VAL A 62 2.44 -6.72 -10.97
CA VAL A 62 1.08 -6.19 -11.22
C VAL A 62 0.55 -6.62 -12.60
N TYR A 63 1.43 -6.63 -13.60
CA TYR A 63 1.13 -7.13 -14.94
C TYR A 63 1.88 -8.43 -15.17
N HIS A 64 1.16 -9.51 -15.36
CA HIS A 64 1.68 -10.85 -15.62
C HIS A 64 0.72 -11.65 -16.51
N ASP A 65 1.18 -12.78 -17.02
CA ASP A 65 0.38 -13.62 -17.94
C ASP A 65 -0.82 -14.27 -17.21
N HIS A 66 -1.94 -14.38 -17.92
CA HIS A 66 -3.12 -15.15 -17.53
C HIS A 66 -3.47 -16.15 -18.65
N PRO A 67 -3.66 -17.44 -18.34
CA PRO A 67 -3.46 -18.06 -17.02
C PRO A 67 -2.01 -17.97 -16.57
N HIS A 68 -1.79 -18.02 -15.24
CA HIS A 68 -0.46 -17.89 -14.67
C HIS A 68 0.49 -18.97 -15.19
N LYS A 69 1.71 -18.58 -15.56
CA LYS A 69 2.77 -19.50 -15.90
C LYS A 69 3.44 -20.02 -14.62
N ARG A 70 3.56 -21.33 -14.49
CA ARG A 70 4.08 -21.97 -13.27
C ARG A 70 5.47 -21.47 -12.87
N GLU A 71 6.33 -21.19 -13.84
CA GLU A 71 7.68 -20.66 -13.62
C GLU A 71 7.62 -19.27 -12.95
N GLN A 72 6.70 -18.40 -13.38
CA GLN A 72 6.49 -17.08 -12.76
C GLN A 72 5.95 -17.22 -11.34
N VAL A 73 4.97 -18.10 -11.15
CA VAL A 73 4.43 -18.38 -9.81
C VAL A 73 5.55 -18.76 -8.84
N LEU A 74 6.38 -19.74 -9.20
CA LEU A 74 7.46 -20.24 -8.35
C LEU A 74 8.58 -19.20 -8.12
N GLN A 75 8.81 -18.33 -9.09
CA GLN A 75 9.80 -17.26 -8.98
C GLN A 75 9.42 -16.23 -7.91
N TYR A 76 8.16 -15.83 -7.85
CA TYR A 76 7.69 -14.74 -7.02
C TYR A 76 7.02 -15.20 -5.73
N LEU A 77 6.32 -16.34 -5.75
CA LEU A 77 5.59 -16.90 -4.63
C LEU A 77 6.42 -17.99 -3.93
N ASN A 78 7.63 -17.64 -3.51
CA ASN A 78 8.45 -18.53 -2.69
C ASN A 78 7.82 -18.72 -1.30
N ASN A 79 8.25 -19.74 -0.56
CA ASN A 79 7.72 -20.06 0.78
C ASN A 79 8.28 -19.13 1.89
N ASP A 80 8.46 -17.85 1.59
CA ASP A 80 8.93 -16.79 2.49
C ASP A 80 7.87 -15.70 2.61
N LEU A 81 7.17 -15.67 3.74
CA LEU A 81 6.10 -14.72 4.00
C LEU A 81 6.59 -13.27 3.94
N GLU A 82 7.73 -12.95 4.55
CA GLU A 82 8.22 -11.57 4.59
C GLU A 82 8.64 -11.09 3.20
N ALA A 83 9.28 -11.95 2.41
CA ALA A 83 9.62 -11.65 1.04
C ALA A 83 8.37 -11.42 0.17
N GLN A 84 7.33 -12.23 0.36
CA GLN A 84 6.04 -12.01 -0.33
C GLN A 84 5.39 -10.69 0.11
N VAL A 85 5.35 -10.39 1.41
CA VAL A 85 4.79 -9.12 1.92
C VAL A 85 5.55 -7.93 1.34
N ARG A 86 6.88 -7.96 1.29
CA ARG A 86 7.69 -6.87 0.71
C ARG A 86 7.35 -6.64 -0.76
N ARG A 87 7.38 -7.69 -1.59
CA ARG A 87 7.05 -7.56 -3.02
C ARG A 87 5.63 -7.03 -3.23
N THR A 88 4.67 -7.53 -2.43
CA THR A 88 3.29 -7.04 -2.46
C THR A 88 3.22 -5.55 -2.13
N MET A 89 3.87 -5.12 -1.06
CA MET A 89 3.88 -3.71 -0.66
C MET A 89 4.60 -2.82 -1.65
N ASP A 90 5.68 -3.29 -2.28
CA ASP A 90 6.36 -2.54 -3.35
C ASP A 90 5.39 -2.26 -4.50
N GLY A 91 4.65 -3.27 -4.98
CA GLY A 91 3.62 -3.09 -6.01
C GLY A 91 2.47 -2.17 -5.57
N VAL A 92 2.04 -2.26 -4.31
CA VAL A 92 1.05 -1.33 -3.73
C VAL A 92 1.56 0.11 -3.75
N MET A 93 2.82 0.34 -3.36
CA MET A 93 3.42 1.68 -3.36
C MET A 93 3.55 2.25 -4.78
N GLU A 94 3.92 1.43 -5.76
CA GLU A 94 3.96 1.82 -7.16
C GLU A 94 2.57 2.21 -7.68
N THR A 95 1.54 1.44 -7.33
CA THR A 95 0.14 1.72 -7.72
C THR A 95 -0.37 3.00 -7.07
N LEU A 96 -0.11 3.22 -5.78
CA LEU A 96 -0.43 4.49 -5.10
C LEU A 96 0.22 5.67 -5.81
N LYS A 97 1.51 5.56 -6.10
CA LYS A 97 2.25 6.62 -6.81
C LYS A 97 1.67 6.89 -8.20
N ALA A 98 1.31 5.86 -8.95
CA ALA A 98 0.69 6.00 -10.27
C ALA A 98 -0.68 6.72 -10.20
N ALA A 99 -1.41 6.55 -9.09
CA ALA A 99 -2.66 7.23 -8.82
C ALA A 99 -2.49 8.64 -8.21
N GLY A 100 -1.26 9.15 -8.09
CA GLY A 100 -0.98 10.45 -7.46
C GLY A 100 -1.10 10.44 -5.94
N ALA A 101 -1.16 9.25 -5.33
CA ALA A 101 -1.27 9.05 -3.89
C ALA A 101 0.09 8.70 -3.26
N SER A 102 0.13 8.75 -1.95
CA SER A 102 1.30 8.43 -1.13
C SER A 102 0.88 7.55 0.08
N PRO A 103 1.83 6.98 0.83
CA PRO A 103 1.49 6.25 2.05
C PRO A 103 0.68 7.06 3.07
N LYS A 104 0.79 8.40 3.08
CA LYS A 104 0.04 9.28 3.99
C LYS A 104 -1.46 9.32 3.69
N ASP A 105 -1.84 8.98 2.47
CA ASP A 105 -3.22 9.01 2.01
C ASP A 105 -3.97 7.71 2.33
N VAL A 106 -3.25 6.68 2.77
CA VAL A 106 -3.82 5.36 3.08
C VAL A 106 -4.65 5.44 4.36
N VAL A 107 -5.91 5.05 4.26
CA VAL A 107 -6.83 5.01 5.40
C VAL A 107 -7.00 3.61 5.96
N HIS A 108 -6.89 2.59 5.12
CA HIS A 108 -7.06 1.20 5.55
C HIS A 108 -6.17 0.23 4.78
N VAL A 109 -5.71 -0.79 5.50
CA VAL A 109 -4.95 -1.92 4.94
C VAL A 109 -5.63 -3.21 5.35
N PHE A 110 -6.06 -4.01 4.37
CA PHE A 110 -6.50 -5.39 4.56
C PHE A 110 -5.31 -6.31 4.29
N ILE A 111 -5.04 -7.24 5.20
CA ILE A 111 -3.98 -8.24 5.07
C ILE A 111 -4.62 -9.61 5.18
N PHE A 112 -4.71 -10.31 4.05
CA PHE A 112 -5.18 -11.69 3.95
C PHE A 112 -3.98 -12.62 3.97
N ARG A 113 -4.01 -13.69 4.77
CA ARG A 113 -2.91 -14.66 4.86
C ARG A 113 -3.43 -16.07 4.80
N THR A 114 -2.76 -16.90 4.01
CA THR A 114 -2.97 -18.36 3.99
C THR A 114 -2.04 -19.03 4.98
N ARG A 115 -2.40 -20.23 5.41
CA ARG A 115 -1.57 -21.09 6.26
C ARG A 115 -0.94 -20.36 7.47
N PRO A 116 -1.75 -19.63 8.27
CA PRO A 116 -1.22 -18.81 9.35
C PRO A 116 -0.49 -19.70 10.37
N ARG A 117 0.72 -19.29 10.74
CA ARG A 117 1.51 -19.89 11.81
C ARG A 117 1.58 -18.90 12.98
N MET A 118 1.95 -19.41 14.16
CA MET A 118 2.23 -18.53 15.30
C MET A 118 3.30 -17.51 14.93
N GLY A 119 3.01 -16.23 15.19
CA GLY A 119 3.92 -15.12 14.88
C GLY A 119 3.78 -14.52 13.47
N ASP A 120 3.06 -15.16 12.53
CA ASP A 120 2.91 -14.66 11.16
C ASP A 120 2.21 -13.28 11.11
N ILE A 121 1.26 -13.03 12.02
CA ILE A 121 0.62 -11.72 12.14
C ILE A 121 1.67 -10.66 12.46
N GLY A 122 2.50 -10.89 13.47
CA GLY A 122 3.54 -9.95 13.89
C GLY A 122 4.55 -9.68 12.78
N ARG A 123 5.05 -10.74 12.13
CA ARG A 123 6.03 -10.62 11.04
C ARG A 123 5.49 -9.87 9.84
N SER A 124 4.32 -10.26 9.33
CA SER A 124 3.70 -9.57 8.18
C SER A 124 3.33 -8.13 8.51
N SER A 125 2.76 -7.87 9.68
CA SER A 125 2.42 -6.51 10.10
C SER A 125 3.65 -5.63 10.30
N ALA A 126 4.76 -6.16 10.80
CA ALA A 126 6.01 -5.41 10.94
C ALA A 126 6.54 -4.95 9.59
N VAL A 127 6.51 -5.83 8.58
CA VAL A 127 6.90 -5.46 7.21
C VAL A 127 5.96 -4.41 6.64
N VAL A 128 4.64 -4.60 6.72
CA VAL A 128 3.66 -3.61 6.23
C VAL A 128 3.88 -2.26 6.90
N ASN A 129 4.02 -2.23 8.22
CA ASN A 129 4.22 -0.98 8.97
C ASN A 129 5.51 -0.26 8.60
N SER A 130 6.54 -0.96 8.15
CA SER A 130 7.80 -0.34 7.72
C SER A 130 7.64 0.58 6.50
N TYR A 131 6.59 0.42 5.69
CA TYR A 131 6.27 1.30 4.57
C TYR A 131 5.58 2.60 4.99
N PHE A 132 4.92 2.61 6.14
CA PHE A 132 4.21 3.77 6.67
C PHE A 132 5.03 4.57 7.70
N ALA A 133 5.92 3.91 8.41
CA ALA A 133 6.72 4.50 9.48
C ALA A 133 7.54 5.74 9.03
N PRO A 134 8.20 5.75 7.84
CA PRO A 134 8.94 6.93 7.36
C PRO A 134 8.07 8.17 7.17
N HIS A 135 6.76 7.96 7.01
CA HIS A 135 5.77 9.01 6.80
C HIS A 135 5.08 9.45 8.09
N ASN A 136 5.47 8.88 9.25
CA ASN A 136 4.79 9.06 10.54
C ASN A 136 3.28 8.81 10.41
N HIS A 137 2.90 7.80 9.67
CA HIS A 137 1.51 7.44 9.38
C HIS A 137 1.21 6.03 9.87
N LYS A 138 -0.01 5.82 10.36
CA LYS A 138 -0.51 4.54 10.86
C LYS A 138 -1.94 4.35 10.36
N PRO A 139 -2.15 3.68 9.22
CA PRO A 139 -3.49 3.39 8.75
C PRO A 139 -4.24 2.47 9.72
N THR A 140 -5.55 2.43 9.61
CA THR A 140 -6.32 1.34 10.22
C THR A 140 -5.96 0.04 9.52
N THR A 141 -5.99 -1.09 10.24
CA THR A 141 -5.54 -2.37 9.68
C THR A 141 -6.46 -3.50 10.09
N THR A 142 -6.81 -4.36 9.14
CA THR A 142 -7.52 -5.61 9.40
C THR A 142 -6.66 -6.79 8.92
N ASN A 143 -6.43 -7.75 9.83
CA ASN A 143 -5.70 -8.98 9.53
C ASN A 143 -6.67 -10.17 9.51
N MET A 144 -6.66 -10.94 8.43
CA MET A 144 -7.52 -12.09 8.24
C MET A 144 -6.71 -13.33 7.86
N ALA A 145 -7.11 -14.47 8.41
CA ALA A 145 -6.69 -15.77 7.93
C ALA A 145 -7.74 -16.28 6.94
N VAL A 146 -7.28 -16.69 5.76
CA VAL A 146 -8.14 -17.26 4.70
C VAL A 146 -7.67 -18.68 4.36
N LEU A 147 -8.57 -19.46 3.81
CA LEU A 147 -8.27 -20.85 3.47
C LEU A 147 -7.27 -20.93 2.31
N GLU A 148 -7.51 -20.15 1.27
CA GLU A 148 -6.69 -20.09 0.06
C GLU A 148 -6.72 -18.69 -0.56
N LEU A 149 -5.76 -18.42 -1.43
CA LEU A 149 -5.67 -17.26 -2.31
C LEU A 149 -5.53 -17.77 -3.75
N GLY A 150 -5.19 -16.87 -4.68
CA GLY A 150 -5.17 -17.20 -6.11
C GLY A 150 -4.23 -18.33 -6.52
N GLU A 151 -3.15 -18.52 -5.77
CA GLU A 151 -2.16 -19.60 -6.01
C GLU A 151 -1.84 -20.37 -4.73
N PRO A 152 -1.52 -21.69 -4.82
CA PRO A 152 -1.20 -22.53 -3.66
C PRO A 152 0.00 -22.03 -2.85
N GLU A 153 0.96 -21.36 -3.48
CA GLU A 153 2.16 -20.79 -2.85
C GLU A 153 1.94 -19.36 -2.34
N GLN A 154 0.80 -18.76 -2.62
CA GLN A 154 0.49 -17.41 -2.18
C GLN A 154 0.21 -17.40 -0.68
N LEU A 155 1.06 -16.73 0.08
CA LEU A 155 0.97 -16.64 1.53
C LEU A 155 0.25 -15.38 2.00
N VAL A 156 0.19 -14.34 1.14
CA VAL A 156 -0.38 -13.06 1.49
C VAL A 156 -1.00 -12.38 0.27
N GLU A 157 -2.08 -11.64 0.53
CA GLU A 157 -2.65 -10.63 -0.35
C GLU A 157 -2.93 -9.38 0.47
N ILE A 158 -2.65 -8.22 -0.08
CA ILE A 158 -2.84 -6.95 0.62
C ILE A 158 -3.67 -6.02 -0.25
N GLN A 159 -4.77 -5.54 0.30
CA GLN A 159 -5.60 -4.51 -0.32
C GLN A 159 -5.50 -3.21 0.46
N VAL A 160 -5.44 -2.10 -0.25
CA VAL A 160 -5.30 -0.77 0.36
C VAL A 160 -6.46 0.12 -0.10
N VAL A 161 -6.94 0.92 0.84
CA VAL A 161 -7.88 2.02 0.59
C VAL A 161 -7.18 3.32 0.96
N ALA A 162 -7.19 4.28 0.06
CA ALA A 162 -6.61 5.60 0.29
C ALA A 162 -7.63 6.71 0.00
N VAL A 163 -7.32 7.94 0.39
CA VAL A 163 -8.10 9.14 0.08
C VAL A 163 -7.17 10.16 -0.55
N VAL A 164 -7.50 10.57 -1.75
CA VAL A 164 -6.73 11.56 -2.52
C VAL A 164 -7.49 12.88 -2.63
N ASP A 165 -6.76 13.97 -2.81
CA ASP A 165 -7.35 15.26 -3.10
C ASP A 165 -8.01 15.27 -4.50
N ASN A 166 -8.89 16.22 -4.71
CA ASN A 166 -9.60 16.41 -5.99
C ASN A 166 -8.66 16.92 -7.07
#